data_12dec6e592ad69d7b38d8a398ed56766
#
_entry.id   12dec6e592ad69d7b38d8a398ed56766
#
_cell.length_a   1.000
_cell.length_b   1.000
_cell.length_c   1.000
_cell.angle_alpha   90.00
_cell.angle_beta   90.00
_cell.angle_gamma   90.00
#
_symmetry.space_group_name_H-M   'P 1'
#
loop_
_entity.id
_entity.type
_entity.pdbx_description
1 polymer ?
#
loop_
_entity_poly.entity_id
_entity_poly.type
_entity_poly.pdbx_seq_one_letter_code
_entity_poly.pdbx_strand_id
1 'polypeptide(L)'
;RQRQMCIRDSKYIDDLSEMGSIDQQDKYLDKILPEAFALVREAAKRTLGLSPYKVQVMGGIAIHRGDIAEMKTGEGKTLTATMPVYLNALTKRGVHVVTVNEYLSSVQSEEMSKLYEFLGLTVGLNLNAKETVDKRHAYNQDITYSTNNELGFDYLRDNMVAYKKDRVMRELNFAIIDEVDS
;
A
#
# COMPACT_ATOMS: atom_id res chain seq x y z
N ARG A 1 9.32 21.17 -9.34
CA ARG A 1 8.98 19.79 -9.79
C ARG A 1 8.33 18.97 -8.67
N GLN A 2 8.86 18.94 -7.43
CA GLN A 2 8.21 18.26 -6.28
C GLN A 2 6.82 18.86 -6.00
N ARG A 3 6.68 20.17 -6.01
CA ARG A 3 5.39 20.87 -5.84
C ARG A 3 4.37 20.49 -6.94
N GLN A 4 4.82 20.18 -8.14
CA GLN A 4 3.94 19.71 -9.23
C GLN A 4 3.48 18.26 -9.04
N MET A 5 4.31 17.39 -8.43
CA MET A 5 3.92 16.02 -8.06
C MET A 5 2.84 16.06 -6.98
N CYS A 6 3.06 16.78 -5.88
CA CYS A 6 2.07 16.93 -4.80
C CYS A 6 0.73 17.52 -5.28
N ILE A 7 0.74 18.45 -6.24
CA ILE A 7 -0.50 19.02 -6.81
C ILE A 7 -1.29 17.97 -7.60
N ARG A 8 -0.61 17.08 -8.33
CA ARG A 8 -1.27 16.00 -9.07
C ARG A 8 -1.85 14.94 -8.14
N ASP A 9 -1.09 14.55 -7.12
CA ASP A 9 -1.53 13.57 -6.13
C ASP A 9 -2.79 14.07 -5.40
N SER A 10 -2.81 15.33 -4.97
CA SER A 10 -3.99 15.95 -4.37
C SER A 10 -5.20 15.90 -5.31
N LYS A 11 -5.00 16.20 -6.60
CA LYS A 11 -6.08 16.14 -7.58
C LYS A 11 -6.65 14.73 -7.74
N TYR A 12 -5.81 13.68 -7.78
CA TYR A 12 -6.30 12.30 -7.87
C TYR A 12 -7.10 11.90 -6.64
N ILE A 13 -6.64 12.30 -5.44
CA ILE A 13 -7.35 12.04 -4.19
C ILE A 13 -8.69 12.77 -4.18
N ASP A 14 -8.73 14.03 -4.59
CA ASP A 14 -9.95 14.83 -4.67
C ASP A 14 -10.95 14.19 -5.65
N ASP A 15 -10.51 13.90 -6.88
CA ASP A 15 -11.34 13.24 -7.90
C ASP A 15 -11.91 11.91 -7.38
N LEU A 16 -11.09 11.08 -6.70
CA LEU A 16 -11.52 9.80 -6.14
C LEU A 16 -12.51 9.96 -4.98
N SER A 17 -12.34 11.00 -4.16
CA SER A 17 -13.23 11.27 -3.03
C SER A 17 -14.64 11.70 -3.46
N GLU A 18 -14.76 12.32 -4.64
CA GLU A 18 -16.03 12.73 -5.21
C GLU A 18 -16.81 11.59 -5.89
N MET A 19 -16.16 10.44 -6.12
CA MET A 19 -16.78 9.28 -6.76
C MET A 19 -17.68 8.51 -5.79
N GLY A 20 -18.94 8.30 -6.17
CA GLY A 20 -19.97 7.70 -5.32
C GLY A 20 -19.92 6.18 -5.22
N SER A 21 -19.09 5.48 -6.03
CA SER A 21 -19.01 4.02 -6.01
C SER A 21 -17.59 3.49 -6.21
N ILE A 22 -17.34 2.30 -5.65
CA ILE A 22 -16.06 1.58 -5.78
C ILE A 22 -15.75 1.29 -7.26
N ASP A 23 -16.74 0.87 -8.04
CA ASP A 23 -16.59 0.58 -9.47
C ASP A 23 -16.13 1.81 -10.29
N GLN A 24 -16.60 3.01 -9.92
CA GLN A 24 -16.12 4.26 -10.54
C GLN A 24 -14.68 4.55 -10.14
N GLN A 25 -14.32 4.34 -8.86
CA GLN A 25 -12.95 4.51 -8.38
C GLN A 25 -12.00 3.55 -9.09
N ASP A 26 -12.36 2.27 -9.23
CA ASP A 26 -11.52 1.26 -9.88
C ASP A 26 -11.28 1.62 -11.36
N LYS A 27 -12.31 2.04 -12.09
CA LYS A 27 -12.16 2.52 -13.47
C LYS A 27 -11.27 3.77 -13.57
N TYR A 28 -11.35 4.65 -12.59
CA TYR A 28 -10.49 5.83 -12.54
C TYR A 28 -9.04 5.46 -12.23
N LEU A 29 -8.80 4.51 -11.32
CA LEU A 29 -7.45 4.00 -11.05
C LEU A 29 -6.81 3.41 -12.31
N ASP A 30 -7.55 2.60 -13.08
CA ASP A 30 -7.06 2.09 -14.37
C ASP A 30 -6.69 3.19 -15.35
N LYS A 31 -7.46 4.28 -15.39
CA LYS A 31 -7.21 5.43 -16.27
C LYS A 31 -5.93 6.17 -15.89
N ILE A 32 -5.68 6.38 -14.59
CA ILE A 32 -4.50 7.13 -14.10
C ILE A 32 -3.27 6.24 -13.89
N LEU A 33 -3.39 4.90 -13.98
CA LEU A 33 -2.33 3.95 -13.74
C LEU A 33 -1.01 4.29 -14.43
N PRO A 34 -0.96 4.61 -15.76
CA PRO A 34 0.31 4.90 -16.41
C PRO A 34 1.01 6.13 -15.82
N GLU A 35 0.26 7.15 -15.46
CA GLU A 35 0.79 8.38 -14.89
C GLU A 35 1.22 8.15 -13.43
N ALA A 36 0.41 7.46 -12.64
CA ALA A 36 0.73 7.10 -11.27
C ALA A 36 2.01 6.24 -11.18
N PHE A 37 2.16 5.24 -12.04
CA PHE A 37 3.37 4.42 -12.08
C PHE A 37 4.60 5.22 -12.53
N ALA A 38 4.44 6.17 -13.45
CA ALA A 38 5.52 7.07 -13.83
C ALA A 38 5.96 7.98 -12.67
N LEU A 39 5.02 8.46 -11.86
CA LEU A 39 5.31 9.23 -10.64
C LEU A 39 6.09 8.40 -9.62
N VAL A 40 5.67 7.17 -9.35
CA VAL A 40 6.39 6.26 -8.44
C VAL A 40 7.80 5.98 -8.92
N ARG A 41 8.00 5.74 -10.23
CA ARG A 41 9.34 5.53 -10.80
C ARG A 41 10.26 6.74 -10.62
N GLU A 42 9.74 7.92 -10.83
CA GLU A 42 10.51 9.16 -10.62
C GLU A 42 10.79 9.39 -9.12
N ALA A 43 9.82 9.13 -8.24
CA ALA A 43 9.98 9.21 -6.80
C ALA A 43 11.04 8.20 -6.30
N ALA A 44 10.98 6.94 -6.73
CA ALA A 44 11.95 5.91 -6.38
C ALA A 44 13.37 6.31 -6.78
N LYS A 45 13.54 6.89 -7.97
CA LYS A 45 14.83 7.41 -8.41
C LYS A 45 15.37 8.51 -7.51
N ARG A 46 14.50 9.39 -7.00
CA ARG A 46 14.90 10.52 -6.16
C ARG A 46 15.15 10.15 -4.72
N THR A 47 14.34 9.24 -4.16
CA THR A 47 14.39 8.89 -2.74
C THR A 47 15.27 7.70 -2.44
N LEU A 48 15.25 6.69 -3.32
CA LEU A 48 15.95 5.41 -3.14
C LEU A 48 17.14 5.24 -4.09
N GLY A 49 17.30 6.11 -5.09
CA GLY A 49 18.30 5.94 -6.15
C GLY A 49 18.00 4.78 -7.12
N LEU A 50 16.79 4.21 -7.06
CA LEU A 50 16.36 3.03 -7.82
C LEU A 50 15.39 3.43 -8.93
N SER A 51 15.50 2.79 -10.09
CA SER A 51 14.58 2.98 -11.21
C SER A 51 13.97 1.65 -11.61
N PRO A 52 12.65 1.44 -11.39
CA PRO A 52 11.99 0.20 -11.79
C PRO A 52 12.17 -0.11 -13.26
N TYR A 53 12.53 -1.36 -13.56
CA TYR A 53 12.64 -1.88 -14.93
C TYR A 53 11.26 -2.14 -15.54
N LYS A 54 11.19 -2.26 -16.88
CA LYS A 54 9.92 -2.53 -17.59
C LYS A 54 9.22 -3.78 -17.09
N VAL A 55 9.97 -4.85 -16.81
CA VAL A 55 9.42 -6.11 -16.28
C VAL A 55 8.79 -5.92 -14.89
N GLN A 56 9.39 -5.07 -14.04
CA GLN A 56 8.82 -4.73 -12.74
C GLN A 56 7.54 -3.90 -12.87
N VAL A 57 7.46 -3.00 -13.85
CA VAL A 57 6.23 -2.28 -14.17
C VAL A 57 5.13 -3.24 -14.61
N MET A 58 5.46 -4.23 -15.45
CA MET A 58 4.51 -5.28 -15.85
C MET A 58 4.01 -6.09 -14.66
N GLY A 59 4.91 -6.49 -13.74
CA GLY A 59 4.54 -7.16 -12.49
C GLY A 59 3.61 -6.31 -11.62
N GLY A 60 3.90 -5.01 -11.49
CA GLY A 60 3.04 -4.08 -10.77
C GLY A 60 1.64 -3.95 -11.37
N ILE A 61 1.50 -3.98 -12.70
CA ILE A 61 0.20 -3.97 -13.38
C ILE A 61 -0.56 -5.27 -13.10
N ALA A 62 0.09 -6.42 -13.16
CA ALA A 62 -0.51 -7.70 -12.86
C ALA A 62 -1.05 -7.73 -11.42
N ILE A 63 -0.23 -7.32 -10.44
CA ILE A 63 -0.65 -7.23 -9.03
C ILE A 63 -1.84 -6.28 -8.85
N HIS A 64 -1.83 -5.11 -9.50
CA HIS A 64 -2.97 -4.18 -9.42
C HIS A 64 -4.27 -4.80 -9.92
N ARG A 65 -4.21 -5.67 -10.91
CA ARG A 65 -5.36 -6.39 -11.48
C ARG A 65 -5.81 -7.59 -10.66
N GLY A 66 -5.13 -7.89 -9.56
CA GLY A 66 -5.44 -9.03 -8.71
C GLY A 66 -4.80 -10.34 -9.17
N ASP A 67 -3.86 -10.29 -10.09
CA ASP A 67 -3.12 -11.44 -10.57
C ASP A 67 -1.92 -11.78 -9.65
N ILE A 68 -1.40 -12.99 -9.77
CA ILE A 68 -0.17 -13.42 -9.10
C ILE A 68 1.03 -13.11 -9.99
N ALA A 69 1.97 -12.33 -9.47
CA ALA A 69 3.23 -12.03 -10.15
C ALA A 69 4.36 -12.86 -9.53
N GLU A 70 4.79 -13.91 -10.24
CA GLU A 70 5.96 -14.69 -9.82
C GLU A 70 7.24 -13.93 -10.16
N MET A 71 8.05 -13.66 -9.12
CA MET A 71 9.35 -13.01 -9.25
C MET A 71 10.37 -13.74 -8.38
N LYS A 72 11.55 -14.01 -8.93
CA LYS A 72 12.64 -14.68 -8.20
C LYS A 72 13.25 -13.74 -7.15
N THR A 73 13.92 -14.35 -6.18
CA THR A 73 14.67 -13.60 -5.17
C THR A 73 15.71 -12.70 -5.86
N GLY A 74 15.80 -11.45 -5.42
CA GLY A 74 16.72 -10.45 -6.01
C GLY A 74 16.18 -9.70 -7.23
N GLU A 75 15.00 -10.03 -7.75
CA GLU A 75 14.42 -9.32 -8.91
C GLU A 75 13.69 -8.02 -8.53
N GLY A 76 13.72 -7.63 -7.25
CA GLY A 76 13.16 -6.36 -6.78
C GLY A 76 11.65 -6.39 -6.56
N LYS A 77 11.12 -7.47 -5.96
CA LYS A 77 9.71 -7.60 -5.58
C LYS A 77 9.21 -6.40 -4.79
N THR A 78 9.95 -5.96 -3.78
CA THR A 78 9.59 -4.82 -2.92
C THR A 78 9.40 -3.53 -3.73
N LEU A 79 10.31 -3.26 -4.67
CA LEU A 79 10.20 -2.08 -5.54
C LEU A 79 9.03 -2.21 -6.52
N THR A 80 8.77 -3.41 -7.04
CA THR A 80 7.61 -3.70 -7.91
C THR A 80 6.31 -3.42 -7.18
N ALA A 81 6.19 -3.85 -5.93
CA ALA A 81 5.00 -3.64 -5.10
C ALA A 81 4.69 -2.16 -4.84
N THR A 82 5.69 -1.28 -4.86
CA THR A 82 5.46 0.15 -4.57
C THR A 82 4.48 0.81 -5.54
N MET A 83 4.46 0.39 -6.79
CA MET A 83 3.60 0.99 -7.83
C MET A 83 2.11 0.71 -7.60
N PRO A 84 1.65 -0.55 -7.46
CA PRO A 84 0.25 -0.83 -7.15
C PRO A 84 -0.15 -0.39 -5.73
N VAL A 85 0.76 -0.41 -4.75
CA VAL A 85 0.51 0.13 -3.41
C VAL A 85 0.16 1.62 -3.49
N TYR A 86 1.00 2.42 -4.13
CA TYR A 86 0.75 3.85 -4.31
C TYR A 86 -0.58 4.11 -4.99
N LEU A 87 -0.82 3.46 -6.16
CA LEU A 87 -2.03 3.67 -6.94
C LEU A 87 -3.30 3.40 -6.11
N ASN A 88 -3.36 2.27 -5.40
CA ASN A 88 -4.53 1.90 -4.60
C ASN A 88 -4.65 2.72 -3.30
N ALA A 89 -3.54 3.23 -2.75
CA ALA A 89 -3.54 4.09 -1.57
C ALA A 89 -4.15 5.48 -1.84
N LEU A 90 -4.19 5.94 -3.10
CA LEU A 90 -4.86 7.19 -3.48
C LEU A 90 -6.35 7.20 -3.14
N THR A 91 -6.99 6.05 -3.04
CA THR A 91 -8.40 5.92 -2.63
C THR A 91 -8.64 6.30 -1.16
N LYS A 92 -7.57 6.42 -0.35
CA LYS A 92 -7.63 6.64 1.12
C LYS A 92 -8.40 5.57 1.90
N ARG A 93 -8.75 4.45 1.27
CA ARG A 93 -9.44 3.32 1.92
C ARG A 93 -8.49 2.36 2.65
N GLY A 94 -7.18 2.53 2.49
CA GLY A 94 -6.15 1.71 3.11
C GLY A 94 -5.64 0.57 2.22
N VAL A 95 -4.31 0.38 2.26
CA VAL A 95 -3.62 -0.69 1.57
C VAL A 95 -2.81 -1.47 2.59
N HIS A 96 -2.90 -2.81 2.56
CA HIS A 96 -2.10 -3.68 3.40
C HIS A 96 -0.94 -4.28 2.60
N VAL A 97 0.28 -4.15 3.14
CA VAL A 97 1.46 -4.86 2.64
C VAL A 97 1.81 -5.94 3.65
N VAL A 98 1.60 -7.19 3.26
CA VAL A 98 1.70 -8.35 4.13
C VAL A 98 3.01 -9.08 3.86
N THR A 99 3.83 -9.23 4.90
CA THR A 99 5.11 -9.94 4.85
C THR A 99 5.10 -11.16 5.75
N VAL A 100 6.08 -12.05 5.59
CA VAL A 100 6.15 -13.31 6.35
C VAL A 100 6.57 -13.14 7.80
N ASN A 101 7.27 -12.06 8.15
CA ASN A 101 7.72 -11.81 9.52
C ASN A 101 7.86 -10.32 9.84
N GLU A 102 7.93 -10.00 11.14
CA GLU A 102 8.00 -8.63 11.65
C GLU A 102 9.29 -7.90 11.26
N TYR A 103 10.39 -8.63 11.12
CA TYR A 103 11.66 -8.04 10.70
C TYR A 103 11.54 -7.46 9.28
N LEU A 104 11.00 -8.24 8.36
CA LEU A 104 10.77 -7.77 6.97
C LEU A 104 9.74 -6.64 6.92
N SER A 105 8.65 -6.73 7.69
CA SER A 105 7.68 -5.64 7.80
C SER A 105 8.34 -4.33 8.25
N SER A 106 9.21 -4.41 9.27
CA SER A 106 9.89 -3.24 9.83
C SER A 106 10.89 -2.64 8.83
N VAL A 107 11.76 -3.47 8.26
CA VAL A 107 12.80 -3.00 7.31
C VAL A 107 12.15 -2.43 6.04
N GLN A 108 11.18 -3.13 5.46
CA GLN A 108 10.50 -2.68 4.24
C GLN A 108 9.68 -1.41 4.48
N SER A 109 8.98 -1.31 5.63
CA SER A 109 8.23 -0.10 5.96
C SER A 109 9.14 1.11 6.13
N GLU A 110 10.28 0.97 6.81
CA GLU A 110 11.26 2.05 7.02
C GLU A 110 11.87 2.52 5.69
N GLU A 111 12.25 1.58 4.83
CA GLU A 111 12.86 1.90 3.54
C GLU A 111 11.86 2.54 2.57
N MET A 112 10.66 1.94 2.43
CA MET A 112 9.66 2.39 1.47
C MET A 112 8.87 3.61 1.94
N SER A 113 8.82 3.90 3.25
CA SER A 113 8.23 5.14 3.77
C SER A 113 8.82 6.36 3.12
N LYS A 114 10.12 6.40 2.87
CA LYS A 114 10.80 7.52 2.20
C LYS A 114 10.20 7.85 0.84
N LEU A 115 9.79 6.81 0.11
CA LEU A 115 9.15 6.96 -1.20
C LEU A 115 7.69 7.40 -1.06
N TYR A 116 6.93 6.74 -0.18
CA TYR A 116 5.50 7.03 -0.03
C TYR A 116 5.25 8.42 0.59
N GLU A 117 6.03 8.80 1.60
CA GLU A 117 5.96 10.12 2.23
C GLU A 117 6.36 11.23 1.26
N PHE A 118 7.36 10.97 0.39
CA PHE A 118 7.71 11.89 -0.69
C PHE A 118 6.54 12.13 -1.66
N LEU A 119 5.67 11.14 -1.82
CA LEU A 119 4.44 11.19 -2.62
C LEU A 119 3.20 11.61 -1.80
N GLY A 120 3.38 12.05 -0.54
CA GLY A 120 2.30 12.57 0.30
C GLY A 120 1.38 11.52 0.92
N LEU A 121 1.81 10.25 0.97
CA LEU A 121 1.10 9.17 1.64
C LEU A 121 1.68 8.89 3.02
N THR A 122 0.85 8.36 3.90
CA THR A 122 1.22 7.98 5.27
C THR A 122 1.41 6.47 5.38
N VAL A 123 2.39 6.05 6.19
CA VAL A 123 2.74 4.63 6.38
C VAL A 123 2.63 4.25 7.85
N GLY A 124 1.96 3.15 8.12
CA GLY A 124 1.85 2.53 9.43
C GLY A 124 2.52 1.16 9.45
N LEU A 125 3.09 0.82 10.59
CA LEU A 125 3.66 -0.51 10.86
C LEU A 125 2.88 -1.15 11.99
N ASN A 126 2.28 -2.31 11.75
CA ASN A 126 1.57 -3.10 12.75
C ASN A 126 2.41 -4.33 13.16
N LEU A 127 2.74 -4.42 14.43
CA LEU A 127 3.52 -5.49 15.04
C LEU A 127 2.77 -6.09 16.23
N ASN A 128 3.10 -7.32 16.60
CA ASN A 128 2.45 -8.05 17.69
C ASN A 128 2.52 -7.32 19.04
N ALA A 129 3.67 -6.75 19.36
CA ALA A 129 3.87 -6.05 20.64
C ALA A 129 3.11 -4.73 20.79
N LYS A 130 2.39 -4.26 19.76
CA LYS A 130 1.66 -2.99 19.80
C LYS A 130 0.35 -3.12 20.54
N GLU A 131 0.02 -2.09 21.33
CA GLU A 131 -1.27 -1.95 21.99
C GLU A 131 -2.39 -1.62 20.99
N THR A 132 -3.64 -1.84 21.40
CA THR A 132 -4.84 -1.63 20.56
C THR A 132 -4.90 -0.23 19.95
N VAL A 133 -4.49 0.80 20.70
CA VAL A 133 -4.50 2.20 20.23
C VAL A 133 -3.47 2.38 19.11
N ASP A 134 -2.26 1.84 19.29
CA ASP A 134 -1.20 1.92 18.29
C ASP A 134 -1.53 1.12 17.03
N LYS A 135 -2.16 -0.06 17.19
CA LYS A 135 -2.66 -0.85 16.06
C LYS A 135 -3.70 -0.07 15.26
N ARG A 136 -4.68 0.54 15.94
CA ARG A 136 -5.69 1.39 15.28
C ARG A 136 -5.06 2.56 14.55
N HIS A 137 -4.05 3.21 15.14
CA HIS A 137 -3.30 4.28 14.47
C HIS A 137 -2.58 3.76 13.22
N ALA A 138 -1.93 2.58 13.28
CA ALA A 138 -1.27 1.98 12.13
C ALA A 138 -2.24 1.64 11.00
N TYR A 139 -3.40 1.06 11.32
CA TYR A 139 -4.44 0.74 10.32
C TYR A 139 -5.13 1.96 9.71
N ASN A 140 -5.08 3.12 10.38
CA ASN A 140 -5.63 4.37 9.85
C ASN A 140 -4.68 5.10 8.89
N GLN A 141 -3.45 4.62 8.70
CA GLN A 141 -2.55 5.17 7.69
C GLN A 141 -2.98 4.75 6.27
N ASP A 142 -2.47 5.43 5.25
CA ASP A 142 -2.80 5.09 3.85
C ASP A 142 -2.28 3.69 3.48
N ILE A 143 -1.12 3.33 4.02
CA ILE A 143 -0.44 2.06 3.78
C ILE A 143 -0.09 1.45 5.15
N THR A 144 -0.43 0.18 5.36
CA THR A 144 -0.10 -0.54 6.60
C THR A 144 0.74 -1.77 6.28
N TYR A 145 1.96 -1.80 6.81
CA TYR A 145 2.81 -2.99 6.82
C TYR A 145 2.46 -3.86 8.01
N SER A 146 2.29 -5.16 7.79
CA SER A 146 1.99 -6.14 8.84
C SER A 146 2.43 -7.54 8.42
N THR A 147 2.44 -8.48 9.36
CA THR A 147 2.56 -9.90 9.04
C THR A 147 1.19 -10.51 8.76
N ASN A 148 1.18 -11.64 8.04
CA ASN A 148 -0.03 -12.43 7.81
C ASN A 148 -0.72 -12.84 9.13
N ASN A 149 0.08 -13.27 10.14
CA ASN A 149 -0.43 -13.67 11.44
C ASN A 149 -1.12 -12.52 12.18
N GLU A 150 -0.46 -11.35 12.26
CA GLU A 150 -1.03 -10.20 12.96
C GLU A 150 -2.30 -9.68 12.29
N LEU A 151 -2.29 -9.59 10.96
CA LEU A 151 -3.47 -9.18 10.20
C LEU A 151 -4.64 -10.15 10.45
N GLY A 152 -4.37 -11.46 10.41
CA GLY A 152 -5.37 -12.49 10.66
C GLY A 152 -5.92 -12.45 12.10
N PHE A 153 -5.05 -12.31 13.09
CA PHE A 153 -5.47 -12.21 14.50
C PHE A 153 -6.21 -10.92 14.80
N ASP A 154 -5.79 -9.79 14.23
CA ASP A 154 -6.51 -8.52 14.38
C ASP A 154 -7.90 -8.59 13.74
N TYR A 155 -8.02 -9.21 12.57
CA TYR A 155 -9.32 -9.46 11.93
C TYR A 155 -10.23 -10.33 12.80
N LEU A 156 -9.70 -11.41 13.38
CA LEU A 156 -10.47 -12.26 14.28
C LEU A 156 -10.92 -11.49 15.55
N ARG A 157 -9.99 -10.75 16.17
CA ARG A 157 -10.30 -9.92 17.35
C ARG A 157 -11.41 -8.90 17.04
N ASP A 158 -11.33 -8.24 15.88
CA ASP A 158 -12.33 -7.26 15.46
C ASP A 158 -13.75 -7.87 15.25
N ASN A 159 -13.82 -9.16 14.91
CA ASN A 159 -15.09 -9.87 14.80
C ASN A 159 -15.64 -10.37 16.15
N MET A 160 -14.85 -10.28 17.22
CA MET A 160 -15.25 -10.67 18.57
C MET A 160 -15.68 -9.50 19.45
N VAL A 161 -15.42 -8.25 19.04
CA VAL A 161 -15.79 -7.06 19.83
C VAL A 161 -17.29 -6.81 19.78
N ALA A 162 -17.85 -6.32 20.91
CA ALA A 162 -19.28 -6.04 21.02
C ALA A 162 -19.70 -4.78 20.24
N TYR A 163 -18.81 -3.82 20.07
CA TYR A 163 -19.12 -2.54 19.43
C TYR A 163 -18.17 -2.25 18.27
N LYS A 164 -18.71 -1.74 17.17
CA LYS A 164 -17.92 -1.35 15.97
C LYS A 164 -16.78 -0.36 16.30
N LYS A 165 -16.97 0.54 17.26
CA LYS A 165 -15.96 1.50 17.71
C LYS A 165 -14.72 0.87 18.34
N ASP A 166 -14.83 -0.39 18.80
CA ASP A 166 -13.73 -1.09 19.45
C ASP A 166 -12.84 -1.83 18.45
N ARG A 167 -13.23 -1.90 17.18
CA ARG A 167 -12.41 -2.44 16.09
C ARG A 167 -11.16 -1.61 15.87
N VAL A 168 -10.07 -2.28 15.50
CA VAL A 168 -8.80 -1.65 15.14
C VAL A 168 -8.65 -1.46 13.63
N MET A 169 -9.22 -2.37 12.84
CA MET A 169 -9.13 -2.34 11.39
C MET A 169 -10.23 -1.50 10.76
N ARG A 170 -9.91 -0.93 9.61
CA ARG A 170 -10.90 -0.36 8.67
C ARG A 170 -11.49 -1.45 7.77
N GLU A 171 -12.35 -1.07 6.86
CA GLU A 171 -12.81 -1.95 5.79
C GLU A 171 -11.62 -2.39 4.92
N LEU A 172 -11.63 -3.65 4.51
CA LEU A 172 -10.59 -4.21 3.65
C LEU A 172 -10.78 -3.67 2.22
N ASN A 173 -9.71 -3.11 1.66
CA ASN A 173 -9.73 -2.53 0.33
C ASN A 173 -8.76 -3.26 -0.60
N PHE A 174 -7.48 -3.16 -0.35
CA PHE A 174 -6.44 -3.74 -1.18
C PHE A 174 -5.32 -4.32 -0.33
N ALA A 175 -4.80 -5.49 -0.71
CA ALA A 175 -3.67 -6.11 -0.05
C ALA A 175 -2.67 -6.66 -1.07
N ILE A 176 -1.39 -6.53 -0.76
CA ILE A 176 -0.30 -7.26 -1.43
C ILE A 176 0.27 -8.24 -0.41
N ILE A 177 0.31 -9.50 -0.78
CA ILE A 177 0.86 -10.57 0.04
C ILE A 177 2.17 -11.03 -0.59
N ASP A 178 3.27 -10.78 0.13
CA ASP A 178 4.59 -11.27 -0.27
C ASP A 178 4.77 -12.72 0.18
N GLU A 179 5.44 -13.53 -0.65
CA GLU A 179 5.69 -14.95 -0.38
C GLU A 179 4.41 -15.74 -0.04
N VAL A 180 3.45 -15.69 -0.94
CA VAL A 180 2.10 -16.26 -0.79
C VAL A 180 2.07 -17.79 -0.59
N ASP A 181 3.18 -18.46 -0.84
CA ASP A 181 3.43 -19.90 -0.67
C ASP A 181 4.01 -20.28 0.71
N SER A 182 4.18 -19.30 1.62
CA SER A 182 4.80 -19.48 2.94
C SER A 182 3.77 -19.73 4.05
#